data_61da95111e99e5bd11f3e3884dd4525b
#
_entry.id   61da95111e99e5bd11f3e3884dd4525b
#
_cell.length_a   1.000
_cell.length_b   1.000
_cell.length_c   1.000
_cell.angle_alpha   90.00
_cell.angle_beta   90.00
_cell.angle_gamma   90.00
#
_symmetry.space_group_name_H-M   'P 1'
#
loop_
_entity.id
_entity.type
_entity.pdbx_description
1 polymer ?
#
loop_
_entity_poly.entity_id
_entity_poly.type
_entity_poly.pdbx_seq_one_letter_code
_entity_poly.pdbx_strand_id
1 'polypeptide(L)'
;MEARIYENILLVIRETKINADSQKFKAEINVKDREPVFIMDGGIQLLMRYLVINNFIGKFEYYTLNLYGKVLHGIIIVEKERKKVRIFYRNFNSVIVVKNYKYFNEVAEEKSETYFASNGKIVLHFWPRYNYLLHAIRSPPKPVERILPKLELMWKADNLLLMHYQKKKKLTLENAQCYLHNHPEIVDLFYDYIHSLLQKKPEVVFSFTIKFFQNMKNTY
;
A
#
# COMPACT_ATOMS: atom_id res chain seq x y z
N MET A 1 -23.22 15.32 -6.16
CA MET A 1 -23.18 16.70 -6.67
C MET A 1 -23.67 16.66 -8.09
N GLU A 2 -24.66 17.45 -8.41
CA GLU A 2 -25.24 17.57 -9.74
C GLU A 2 -25.07 19.02 -10.18
N ALA A 3 -24.67 19.26 -11.44
CA ALA A 3 -24.53 20.57 -11.99
C ALA A 3 -25.25 20.62 -13.34
N ARG A 4 -26.14 21.60 -13.53
CA ARG A 4 -26.92 21.79 -14.77
C ARG A 4 -26.78 23.22 -15.22
N ILE A 5 -26.62 23.42 -16.51
CA ILE A 5 -26.58 24.75 -17.13
C ILE A 5 -27.91 24.98 -17.83
N TYR A 6 -28.62 26.02 -17.44
CA TYR A 6 -29.84 26.48 -18.09
C TYR A 6 -29.63 27.90 -18.56
N GLU A 7 -29.80 28.12 -19.85
CA GLU A 7 -29.62 29.41 -20.53
C GLU A 7 -28.26 30.06 -20.22
N ASN A 8 -27.94 30.59 -19.17
CA ASN A 8 -26.63 31.13 -18.77
C ASN A 8 -26.46 31.07 -17.26
N ILE A 9 -27.30 30.29 -16.61
CA ILE A 9 -27.24 30.06 -15.16
C ILE A 9 -26.74 28.66 -14.92
N LEU A 10 -25.63 28.53 -14.21
CA LEU A 10 -25.14 27.26 -13.67
C LEU A 10 -25.83 26.99 -12.34
N LEU A 11 -26.68 25.99 -12.35
CA LEU A 11 -27.31 25.46 -11.14
C LEU A 11 -26.47 24.35 -10.56
N VAL A 12 -25.95 24.53 -9.35
CA VAL A 12 -25.19 23.51 -8.62
C VAL A 12 -26.03 23.00 -7.46
N ILE A 13 -26.33 21.70 -7.47
CA ILE A 13 -27.05 21.04 -6.40
C ILE A 13 -26.07 20.05 -5.73
N ARG A 14 -25.82 20.23 -4.45
CA ARG A 14 -25.04 19.30 -3.65
C ARG A 14 -25.92 18.70 -2.58
N GLU A 15 -26.01 17.37 -2.56
CA GLU A 15 -26.63 16.62 -1.49
C GLU A 15 -25.53 15.92 -0.68
N THR A 16 -25.45 16.20 0.60
CA THR A 16 -24.52 15.55 1.51
C THR A 16 -25.35 14.74 2.52
N LYS A 17 -25.14 13.44 2.53
CA LYS A 17 -25.76 12.53 3.51
C LYS A 17 -24.72 12.19 4.55
N ILE A 18 -24.98 12.55 5.82
CA ILE A 18 -24.18 12.19 6.97
C ILE A 18 -25.13 11.48 7.94
N ASN A 19 -24.94 10.16 8.10
CA ASN A 19 -25.85 9.29 8.84
C ASN A 19 -27.28 9.31 8.25
N ALA A 20 -28.29 9.70 9.03
CA ALA A 20 -29.67 9.79 8.57
C ALA A 20 -30.08 11.19 8.03
N ASP A 21 -29.23 12.20 8.22
CA ASP A 21 -29.50 13.57 7.81
C ASP A 21 -28.98 13.85 6.39
N SER A 22 -29.84 14.43 5.55
CA SER A 22 -29.47 14.91 4.22
C SER A 22 -29.51 16.43 4.20
N GLN A 23 -28.39 17.06 3.90
CA GLN A 23 -28.31 18.51 3.65
C GLN A 23 -28.21 18.75 2.16
N LYS A 24 -29.14 19.57 1.63
CA LYS A 24 -29.11 20.01 0.22
C LYS A 24 -28.60 21.45 0.16
N PHE A 25 -27.54 21.63 -0.60
CA PHE A 25 -27.01 22.94 -0.95
C PHE A 25 -27.36 23.24 -2.40
N LYS A 26 -27.95 24.42 -2.66
CA LYS A 26 -28.28 24.92 -4.01
C LYS A 26 -27.57 26.25 -4.22
N ALA A 27 -26.79 26.35 -5.29
CA ALA A 27 -26.17 27.60 -5.71
C ALA A 27 -26.51 27.88 -7.17
N GLU A 28 -26.87 29.12 -7.45
CA GLU A 28 -27.13 29.63 -8.81
C GLU A 28 -26.02 30.62 -9.15
N ILE A 29 -25.32 30.40 -10.28
CA ILE A 29 -24.19 31.21 -10.71
C ILE A 29 -24.43 31.65 -12.11
N ASN A 30 -24.50 32.98 -12.35
CA ASN A 30 -24.59 33.54 -13.70
C ASN A 30 -23.26 33.38 -14.42
N VAL A 31 -23.25 32.68 -15.56
CA VAL A 31 -22.06 32.32 -16.35
C VAL A 31 -21.89 33.28 -17.55
N LYS A 32 -22.97 34.00 -17.97
CA LYS A 32 -22.99 34.79 -19.20
C LYS A 32 -21.98 35.95 -19.21
N ASP A 33 -21.73 36.56 -18.08
CA ASP A 33 -20.91 37.78 -17.97
C ASP A 33 -19.48 37.52 -17.49
N ARG A 34 -19.04 36.26 -17.50
CA ARG A 34 -17.71 35.91 -17.02
C ARG A 34 -16.76 35.52 -18.14
N GLU A 35 -15.95 36.48 -18.54
CA GLU A 35 -14.69 36.20 -19.21
C GLU A 35 -13.59 36.18 -18.16
N PRO A 36 -12.73 35.16 -18.09
CA PRO A 36 -12.59 33.98 -18.94
C PRO A 36 -13.63 32.89 -18.74
N VAL A 37 -13.62 31.88 -19.63
CA VAL A 37 -14.58 30.77 -19.74
C VAL A 37 -14.75 30.02 -18.45
N PHE A 38 -15.99 29.64 -18.12
CA PHE A 38 -16.27 28.80 -16.95
C PHE A 38 -16.16 27.31 -17.30
N ILE A 39 -15.35 26.57 -16.55
CA ILE A 39 -15.07 25.14 -16.80
C ILE A 39 -15.17 24.34 -15.51
N MET A 40 -15.94 23.27 -15.53
CA MET A 40 -16.03 22.31 -14.40
C MET A 40 -14.77 21.46 -14.31
N ASP A 41 -14.45 20.95 -13.10
CA ASP A 41 -13.24 20.19 -12.84
C ASP A 41 -12.97 19.03 -13.82
N GLY A 42 -14.02 18.28 -14.21
CA GLY A 42 -13.87 17.24 -15.22
C GLY A 42 -13.47 17.78 -16.61
N GLY A 43 -13.96 18.97 -16.96
CA GLY A 43 -13.63 19.66 -18.20
C GLY A 43 -12.21 20.20 -18.26
N ILE A 44 -11.62 20.53 -17.11
CA ILE A 44 -10.24 21.06 -17.02
C ILE A 44 -9.23 20.04 -17.57
N GLN A 45 -9.38 18.77 -17.26
CA GLN A 45 -8.49 17.71 -17.76
C GLN A 45 -8.61 17.56 -19.29
N LEU A 46 -9.81 17.66 -19.82
CA LEU A 46 -10.06 17.65 -21.28
C LEU A 46 -9.47 18.89 -21.95
N LEU A 47 -9.63 20.07 -21.35
CA LEU A 47 -9.03 21.30 -21.83
C LEU A 47 -7.50 21.22 -21.86
N MET A 48 -6.87 20.78 -20.78
CA MET A 48 -5.40 20.60 -20.74
C MET A 48 -4.93 19.66 -21.85
N ARG A 49 -5.64 18.56 -22.06
CA ARG A 49 -5.35 17.62 -23.15
C ARG A 49 -5.51 18.27 -24.52
N TYR A 50 -6.57 19.04 -24.73
CA TYR A 50 -6.81 19.78 -25.98
C TYR A 50 -5.69 20.78 -26.26
N LEU A 51 -5.28 21.58 -25.28
CA LEU A 51 -4.17 22.53 -25.38
C LEU A 51 -2.86 21.85 -25.79
N VAL A 52 -2.57 20.68 -25.20
CA VAL A 52 -1.36 19.89 -25.53
C VAL A 52 -1.40 19.34 -26.94
N ILE A 53 -2.53 18.79 -27.39
CA ILE A 53 -2.68 18.23 -28.74
C ILE A 53 -2.52 19.33 -29.81
N ASN A 54 -3.03 20.52 -29.53
CA ASN A 54 -2.90 21.67 -30.43
C ASN A 54 -1.56 22.43 -30.28
N ASN A 55 -0.60 21.88 -29.52
CA ASN A 55 0.71 22.47 -29.27
C ASN A 55 0.63 23.93 -28.74
N PHE A 56 -0.39 24.22 -27.95
CA PHE A 56 -0.52 25.50 -27.28
C PHE A 56 0.63 25.68 -26.30
N ILE A 57 1.20 26.89 -26.26
CA ILE A 57 2.27 27.26 -25.33
C ILE A 57 1.87 28.59 -24.71
N GLY A 58 1.87 28.67 -23.40
CA GLY A 58 1.54 29.89 -22.69
C GLY A 58 0.56 29.69 -21.55
N LYS A 59 -0.21 30.74 -21.27
CA LYS A 59 -1.13 30.84 -20.15
C LYS A 59 -2.57 30.87 -20.66
N PHE A 60 -3.44 30.09 -20.02
CA PHE A 60 -4.87 30.06 -20.28
C PHE A 60 -5.63 30.28 -18.97
N GLU A 61 -6.55 31.18 -18.93
CA GLU A 61 -7.34 31.55 -17.75
C GLU A 61 -8.75 31.01 -17.85
N TYR A 62 -9.32 30.59 -16.73
CA TYR A 62 -10.67 30.05 -16.64
C TYR A 62 -11.27 30.26 -15.26
N TYR A 63 -12.57 30.10 -15.13
CA TYR A 63 -13.25 30.02 -13.83
C TYR A 63 -13.75 28.61 -13.59
N THR A 64 -13.74 28.16 -12.32
CA THR A 64 -14.26 26.87 -11.89
C THR A 64 -14.90 26.96 -10.51
N LEU A 65 -15.50 25.86 -10.04
CA LEU A 65 -16.04 25.76 -8.68
C LEU A 65 -15.21 24.79 -7.85
N ASN A 66 -15.03 25.12 -6.59
CA ASN A 66 -14.51 24.14 -5.64
C ASN A 66 -15.65 23.22 -5.12
N LEU A 67 -15.29 22.26 -4.28
CA LEU A 67 -16.23 21.32 -3.67
C LEU A 67 -17.28 22.00 -2.77
N TYR A 68 -17.04 23.23 -2.34
CA TYR A 68 -17.94 24.01 -1.49
C TYR A 68 -18.82 24.98 -2.28
N GLY A 69 -18.77 24.94 -3.62
CA GLY A 69 -19.55 25.84 -4.48
C GLY A 69 -18.99 27.26 -4.62
N LYS A 70 -17.75 27.52 -4.13
CA LYS A 70 -17.09 28.81 -4.32
C LYS A 70 -16.45 28.87 -5.71
N VAL A 71 -16.56 30.04 -6.36
CA VAL A 71 -15.93 30.28 -7.65
C VAL A 71 -14.45 30.53 -7.47
N LEU A 72 -13.64 29.77 -8.19
CA LEU A 72 -12.18 29.88 -8.22
C LEU A 72 -11.73 30.41 -9.57
N HIS A 73 -10.71 31.27 -9.58
CA HIS A 73 -9.96 31.64 -10.75
C HIS A 73 -8.87 30.64 -11.05
N GLY A 74 -8.93 30.00 -12.20
CA GLY A 74 -7.97 28.98 -12.63
C GLY A 74 -7.00 29.51 -13.68
N ILE A 75 -5.76 29.08 -13.61
CA ILE A 75 -4.69 29.42 -14.54
C ILE A 75 -3.99 28.14 -14.96
N ILE A 76 -4.05 27.82 -16.25
CA ILE A 76 -3.31 26.73 -16.86
C ILE A 76 -2.08 27.32 -17.54
N ILE A 77 -0.89 26.79 -17.22
CA ILE A 77 0.37 27.15 -17.88
C ILE A 77 0.91 25.92 -18.58
N VAL A 78 1.07 25.99 -19.90
CA VAL A 78 1.70 24.95 -20.70
C VAL A 78 3.13 25.34 -20.95
N GLU A 79 4.07 24.54 -20.44
CA GLU A 79 5.51 24.80 -20.60
C GLU A 79 5.97 24.49 -22.03
N LYS A 80 6.85 25.35 -22.57
CA LYS A 80 7.47 25.15 -23.89
C LYS A 80 8.46 24.00 -23.89
N GLU A 81 9.18 23.85 -22.78
CA GLU A 81 10.24 22.84 -22.66
C GLU A 81 9.65 21.45 -22.44
N ARG A 82 10.15 20.49 -23.21
CA ARG A 82 9.78 19.10 -23.06
C ARG A 82 10.74 18.43 -22.08
N LYS A 83 10.20 17.72 -21.10
CA LYS A 83 10.99 17.04 -20.07
C LYS A 83 11.08 15.53 -20.30
N LYS A 84 12.17 14.95 -19.82
CA LYS A 84 12.33 13.51 -19.72
C LYS A 84 11.84 13.07 -18.35
N VAL A 85 10.91 12.13 -18.30
CA VAL A 85 10.36 11.61 -17.04
C VAL A 85 10.50 10.11 -17.02
N ARG A 86 11.03 9.58 -15.92
CA ARG A 86 11.11 8.14 -15.68
C ARG A 86 10.05 7.76 -14.66
N ILE A 87 9.18 6.81 -15.03
CA ILE A 87 8.19 6.24 -14.13
C ILE A 87 8.45 4.73 -14.06
N PHE A 88 8.89 4.25 -12.90
CA PHE A 88 9.37 2.89 -12.70
C PHE A 88 10.43 2.48 -13.76
N TYR A 89 10.08 1.51 -14.60
CA TYR A 89 10.95 0.96 -15.65
C TYR A 89 10.77 1.62 -17.03
N ARG A 90 9.82 2.56 -17.18
CA ARG A 90 9.57 3.26 -18.45
C ARG A 90 10.13 4.68 -18.46
N ASN A 91 10.82 5.02 -19.53
CA ASN A 91 11.31 6.35 -19.80
C ASN A 91 10.40 7.03 -20.84
N PHE A 92 9.96 8.25 -20.52
CA PHE A 92 9.21 9.11 -21.41
C PHE A 92 10.11 10.29 -21.80
N ASN A 93 10.57 10.31 -23.06
CA ASN A 93 11.61 11.25 -23.50
C ASN A 93 11.09 12.63 -23.88
N SER A 94 9.80 12.79 -24.13
CA SER A 94 9.22 14.03 -24.62
C SER A 94 7.86 14.26 -23.97
N VAL A 95 7.89 14.78 -22.77
CA VAL A 95 6.68 15.03 -21.98
C VAL A 95 6.47 16.53 -21.84
N ILE A 96 5.23 16.98 -22.11
CA ILE A 96 4.79 18.36 -21.97
C ILE A 96 4.24 18.52 -20.55
N VAL A 97 4.74 19.51 -19.83
CA VAL A 97 4.28 19.80 -18.45
C VAL A 97 3.23 20.88 -18.50
N VAL A 98 2.09 20.58 -17.90
CA VAL A 98 0.99 21.53 -17.74
C VAL A 98 0.78 21.76 -16.26
N LYS A 99 0.97 23.00 -15.82
CA LYS A 99 0.72 23.43 -14.44
C LYS A 99 -0.66 24.08 -14.36
N ASN A 100 -1.45 23.68 -13.39
CA ASN A 100 -2.75 24.24 -13.12
C ASN A 100 -2.78 24.82 -11.71
N TYR A 101 -3.17 26.07 -11.61
CA TYR A 101 -3.31 26.81 -10.35
C TYR A 101 -4.75 27.26 -10.20
N LYS A 102 -5.32 27.13 -9.02
CA LYS A 102 -6.65 27.64 -8.69
C LYS A 102 -6.51 28.60 -7.51
N TYR A 103 -7.08 29.79 -7.67
CA TYR A 103 -7.00 30.89 -6.71
C TYR A 103 -8.40 31.24 -6.20
N PHE A 104 -8.49 31.53 -4.92
CA PHE A 104 -9.63 32.15 -4.29
C PHE A 104 -9.15 33.47 -3.65
N ASN A 105 -9.73 34.60 -4.06
CA ASN A 105 -9.32 35.92 -3.59
C ASN A 105 -7.78 36.09 -3.61
N GLU A 106 -7.16 35.79 -4.75
CA GLU A 106 -5.70 35.89 -5.00
C GLU A 106 -4.81 34.90 -4.21
N VAL A 107 -5.40 34.11 -3.33
CA VAL A 107 -4.68 33.06 -2.59
C VAL A 107 -4.75 31.74 -3.35
N ALA A 108 -3.60 31.13 -3.59
CA ALA A 108 -3.53 29.81 -4.26
C ALA A 108 -4.13 28.73 -3.36
N GLU A 109 -5.34 28.25 -3.71
CA GLU A 109 -5.98 27.14 -2.99
C GLU A 109 -5.46 25.79 -3.43
N GLU A 110 -5.23 25.62 -4.72
CA GLU A 110 -4.85 24.34 -5.30
C GLU A 110 -3.80 24.53 -6.40
N LYS A 111 -2.81 23.62 -6.40
CA LYS A 111 -1.82 23.50 -7.44
C LYS A 111 -1.78 22.04 -7.90
N SER A 112 -1.77 21.82 -9.22
CA SER A 112 -1.52 20.50 -9.79
C SER A 112 -0.59 20.59 -11.00
N GLU A 113 0.15 19.51 -11.24
CA GLU A 113 1.05 19.38 -12.37
C GLU A 113 0.69 18.13 -13.15
N THR A 114 0.41 18.27 -14.44
CA THR A 114 0.07 17.16 -15.33
C THR A 114 1.11 17.03 -16.41
N TYR A 115 1.56 15.83 -16.62
CA TYR A 115 2.59 15.47 -17.59
C TYR A 115 1.93 14.71 -18.73
N PHE A 116 1.97 15.27 -19.93
CA PHE A 116 1.34 14.71 -21.12
C PHE A 116 2.38 14.21 -22.10
N ALA A 117 2.13 13.05 -22.69
CA ALA A 117 2.83 12.65 -23.90
C ALA A 117 2.34 13.51 -25.10
N SER A 118 3.12 13.55 -26.17
CA SER A 118 2.80 14.34 -27.38
C SER A 118 1.45 14.01 -28.00
N ASN A 119 0.92 12.82 -27.77
CA ASN A 119 -0.41 12.39 -28.24
C ASN A 119 -1.56 12.76 -27.27
N GLY A 120 -1.31 13.60 -26.27
CA GLY A 120 -2.29 14.02 -25.29
C GLY A 120 -2.67 12.97 -24.23
N LYS A 121 -1.96 11.86 -24.14
CA LYS A 121 -2.15 10.89 -23.05
C LYS A 121 -1.50 11.40 -21.77
N ILE A 122 -2.20 11.33 -20.66
CA ILE A 122 -1.67 11.66 -19.34
C ILE A 122 -0.67 10.55 -18.95
N VAL A 123 0.56 10.97 -18.68
CA VAL A 123 1.64 10.10 -18.20
C VAL A 123 1.69 10.12 -16.69
N LEU A 124 1.56 11.32 -16.11
CA LEU A 124 1.65 11.57 -14.69
C LEU A 124 0.77 12.75 -14.32
N HIS A 125 0.10 12.69 -13.18
CA HIS A 125 -0.58 13.83 -12.58
C HIS A 125 -0.22 13.91 -11.11
N PHE A 126 0.21 15.08 -10.63
CA PHE A 126 0.72 15.29 -9.30
C PHE A 126 0.02 16.45 -8.60
N TRP A 127 -0.42 16.23 -7.36
CA TRP A 127 -0.97 17.24 -6.44
C TRP A 127 0.01 17.50 -5.30
N PRO A 128 0.86 18.54 -5.37
CA PRO A 128 1.87 18.80 -4.36
C PRO A 128 1.32 18.94 -2.94
N ARG A 129 0.17 19.62 -2.80
CA ARG A 129 -0.45 19.86 -1.48
C ARG A 129 -0.82 18.57 -0.74
N TYR A 130 -1.26 17.57 -1.48
CA TYR A 130 -1.72 16.28 -0.92
C TYR A 130 -0.66 15.19 -1.02
N ASN A 131 0.48 15.51 -1.63
CA ASN A 131 1.52 14.53 -1.97
C ASN A 131 0.95 13.30 -2.71
N TYR A 132 -0.03 13.54 -3.55
CA TYR A 132 -0.75 12.49 -4.29
C TYR A 132 -0.29 12.47 -5.75
N LEU A 133 -0.01 11.27 -6.24
CA LEU A 133 0.52 11.03 -7.56
C LEU A 133 -0.29 9.96 -8.27
N LEU A 134 -0.83 10.31 -9.44
CA LEU A 134 -1.50 9.40 -10.37
C LEU A 134 -0.61 9.18 -11.59
N HIS A 135 -0.40 7.95 -12.01
CA HIS A 135 0.37 7.63 -13.20
C HIS A 135 -0.30 6.54 -14.05
N ALA A 136 -0.01 6.57 -15.37
CA ALA A 136 -0.62 5.66 -16.34
C ALA A 136 -0.07 4.23 -16.33
N ILE A 137 1.04 4.00 -15.64
CA ILE A 137 1.67 2.68 -15.58
C ILE A 137 1.20 1.97 -14.32
N ARG A 138 0.72 0.74 -14.46
CA ARG A 138 0.45 -0.10 -13.29
C ARG A 138 1.76 -0.31 -12.52
N SER A 139 1.75 -0.06 -11.22
CA SER A 139 2.84 -0.48 -10.35
C SER A 139 3.07 -1.98 -10.57
N PRO A 140 4.33 -2.42 -10.67
CA PRO A 140 4.58 -3.84 -10.59
C PRO A 140 3.89 -4.36 -9.33
N PRO A 141 3.20 -5.52 -9.41
CA PRO A 141 2.61 -6.10 -8.21
C PRO A 141 3.73 -6.15 -7.16
N LYS A 142 3.44 -5.67 -5.95
CA LYS A 142 4.36 -5.87 -4.83
C LYS A 142 4.74 -7.34 -4.87
N PRO A 143 6.04 -7.69 -4.80
CA PRO A 143 6.40 -9.08 -4.66
C PRO A 143 5.55 -9.59 -3.49
N VAL A 144 4.65 -10.52 -3.79
CA VAL A 144 3.90 -11.21 -2.75
C VAL A 144 5.01 -11.86 -1.95
N GLU A 145 5.31 -11.33 -0.77
CA GLU A 145 6.11 -12.05 0.20
C GLU A 145 5.36 -13.37 0.33
N ARG A 146 5.91 -14.41 -0.31
CA ARG A 146 5.44 -15.75 -0.10
C ARG A 146 5.78 -16.03 1.36
N ILE A 147 4.85 -15.71 2.24
CA ILE A 147 4.87 -16.23 3.59
C ILE A 147 4.78 -17.74 3.35
N LEU A 148 5.96 -18.37 3.28
CA LEU A 148 6.02 -19.82 3.20
C LEU A 148 5.30 -20.30 4.45
N PRO A 149 4.19 -21.01 4.32
CA PRO A 149 3.49 -21.51 5.48
C PRO A 149 4.49 -22.38 6.26
N LYS A 150 4.52 -22.19 7.57
CA LYS A 150 5.41 -23.02 8.42
C LYS A 150 5.21 -24.48 8.04
N LEU A 151 6.31 -25.19 7.83
CA LEU A 151 6.30 -26.59 7.39
C LEU A 151 5.35 -27.45 8.22
N GLU A 152 5.26 -27.17 9.51
CA GLU A 152 4.37 -27.81 10.49
C GLU A 152 2.87 -27.62 10.14
N LEU A 153 2.50 -26.47 9.58
CA LEU A 153 1.11 -26.22 9.15
C LEU A 153 0.76 -27.01 7.88
N MET A 154 1.74 -27.15 6.97
CA MET A 154 1.56 -27.96 5.77
C MET A 154 1.40 -29.45 6.13
N TRP A 155 2.22 -29.95 7.06
CA TRP A 155 2.12 -31.34 7.51
C TRP A 155 0.83 -31.65 8.24
N LYS A 156 0.32 -30.69 9.02
CA LYS A 156 -0.99 -30.85 9.70
C LYS A 156 -2.15 -30.86 8.72
N ALA A 157 -2.02 -30.20 7.57
CA ALA A 157 -3.03 -30.17 6.53
C ALA A 157 -3.01 -31.44 5.66
N ASP A 158 -1.89 -32.15 5.60
CA ASP A 158 -1.77 -33.41 4.86
C ASP A 158 -2.02 -34.63 5.80
N ASN A 159 -3.23 -35.15 5.69
CA ASN A 159 -3.66 -36.28 6.52
C ASN A 159 -2.79 -37.55 6.32
N LEU A 160 -2.25 -37.79 5.13
CA LEU A 160 -1.39 -38.96 4.87
C LEU A 160 -0.05 -38.80 5.56
N LEU A 161 0.59 -37.64 5.46
CA LEU A 161 1.84 -37.34 6.17
C LEU A 161 1.65 -37.41 7.69
N LEU A 162 0.54 -36.86 8.19
CA LEU A 162 0.20 -36.92 9.61
C LEU A 162 0.05 -38.36 10.09
N MET A 163 -0.67 -39.21 9.36
CA MET A 163 -0.82 -40.63 9.68
C MET A 163 0.53 -41.38 9.66
N HIS A 164 1.36 -41.13 8.65
CA HIS A 164 2.71 -41.72 8.58
C HIS A 164 3.57 -41.28 9.76
N TYR A 165 3.54 -39.99 10.11
CA TYR A 165 4.25 -39.47 11.27
C TYR A 165 3.77 -40.14 12.57
N GLN A 166 2.48 -40.25 12.81
CA GLN A 166 1.89 -40.86 13.99
C GLN A 166 2.28 -42.36 14.09
N LYS A 167 2.20 -43.10 12.97
CA LYS A 167 2.60 -44.49 12.89
C LYS A 167 4.10 -44.67 13.24
N LYS A 168 4.96 -43.82 12.63
CA LYS A 168 6.41 -43.87 12.91
C LYS A 168 6.71 -43.52 14.37
N LYS A 169 6.04 -42.50 14.93
CA LYS A 169 6.18 -42.10 16.33
C LYS A 169 5.78 -43.24 17.28
N LYS A 170 4.67 -43.93 17.02
CA LYS A 170 4.18 -45.04 17.81
C LYS A 170 5.20 -46.20 17.80
N LEU A 171 5.67 -46.56 16.61
CA LEU A 171 6.66 -47.65 16.45
C LEU A 171 7.99 -47.33 17.13
N THR A 172 8.45 -46.07 17.04
CA THR A 172 9.65 -45.63 17.74
C THR A 172 9.48 -45.70 19.28
N LEU A 173 8.28 -45.31 19.78
CA LEU A 173 7.97 -45.36 21.19
C LEU A 173 7.94 -46.83 21.71
N GLU A 174 7.29 -47.72 20.96
CA GLU A 174 7.23 -49.17 21.29
C GLU A 174 8.62 -49.79 21.33
N ASN A 175 9.48 -49.47 20.33
CA ASN A 175 10.87 -49.94 20.31
C ASN A 175 11.69 -49.40 21.49
N ALA A 176 11.49 -48.09 21.81
CA ALA A 176 12.18 -47.49 22.96
C ALA A 176 11.74 -48.10 24.29
N GLN A 177 10.43 -48.39 24.45
CA GLN A 177 9.92 -49.06 25.65
C GLN A 177 10.44 -50.48 25.78
N CYS A 178 10.49 -51.24 24.68
CA CYS A 178 11.07 -52.55 24.65
C CYS A 178 12.57 -52.51 25.01
N TYR A 179 13.29 -51.55 24.48
CA TYR A 179 14.71 -51.35 24.81
C TYR A 179 14.94 -51.04 26.29
N LEU A 180 14.16 -50.10 26.86
CA LEU A 180 14.25 -49.74 28.27
C LEU A 180 13.84 -50.90 29.20
N HIS A 181 12.89 -51.72 28.77
CA HIS A 181 12.52 -52.93 29.53
C HIS A 181 13.67 -53.95 29.60
N ASN A 182 14.43 -54.10 28.52
CA ASN A 182 15.59 -55.01 28.46
C ASN A 182 16.84 -54.42 29.10
N HIS A 183 16.88 -53.10 29.36
CA HIS A 183 18.02 -52.37 29.91
C HIS A 183 17.58 -51.51 31.11
N PRO A 184 17.17 -52.12 32.24
CA PRO A 184 16.75 -51.36 33.42
C PRO A 184 17.86 -50.48 33.99
N GLU A 185 19.12 -50.83 33.77
CA GLU A 185 20.30 -50.08 34.21
C GLU A 185 20.31 -48.63 33.68
N ILE A 186 19.66 -48.36 32.54
CA ILE A 186 19.56 -47.00 32.00
C ILE A 186 18.62 -46.15 32.87
N VAL A 187 17.53 -46.71 33.35
CA VAL A 187 16.58 -46.01 34.21
C VAL A 187 17.25 -45.67 35.53
N ASP A 188 17.98 -46.59 36.11
CA ASP A 188 18.73 -46.42 37.38
C ASP A 188 19.79 -45.33 37.22
N LEU A 189 20.52 -45.32 36.10
CA LEU A 189 21.53 -44.31 35.78
C LEU A 189 20.94 -42.89 35.73
N PHE A 190 19.80 -42.74 35.07
CA PHE A 190 19.13 -41.44 35.00
C PHE A 190 18.54 -41.02 36.34
N TYR A 191 18.05 -41.96 37.12
CA TYR A 191 17.55 -41.69 38.46
C TYR A 191 18.68 -41.15 39.36
N ASP A 192 19.84 -41.78 39.36
CA ASP A 192 21.02 -41.39 40.15
C ASP A 192 21.52 -39.99 39.71
N TYR A 193 21.56 -39.76 38.41
CA TYR A 193 21.92 -38.44 37.88
C TYR A 193 20.96 -37.34 38.35
N ILE A 194 19.64 -37.54 38.18
CA ILE A 194 18.63 -36.54 38.57
C ILE A 194 18.65 -36.34 40.08
N HIS A 195 18.77 -37.41 40.87
CA HIS A 195 18.85 -37.31 42.32
C HIS A 195 20.08 -36.47 42.77
N SER A 196 21.26 -36.77 42.21
CA SER A 196 22.49 -36.02 42.48
C SER A 196 22.37 -34.55 42.03
N LEU A 197 21.74 -34.27 40.91
CA LEU A 197 21.51 -32.93 40.41
C LEU A 197 20.59 -32.10 41.34
N LEU A 198 19.50 -32.70 41.79
CA LEU A 198 18.55 -32.06 42.69
C LEU A 198 19.12 -31.86 44.10
N GLN A 199 19.97 -32.77 44.56
CA GLN A 199 20.63 -32.64 45.86
C GLN A 199 21.69 -31.53 45.86
N LYS A 200 22.53 -31.45 44.81
CA LYS A 200 23.65 -30.49 44.72
C LYS A 200 23.29 -29.14 44.20
N LYS A 201 22.20 -29.04 43.44
CA LYS A 201 21.67 -27.79 42.84
C LYS A 201 22.77 -26.89 42.25
N PRO A 202 23.58 -27.38 41.31
CA PRO A 202 24.67 -26.60 40.76
C PRO A 202 24.19 -25.39 39.98
N GLU A 203 24.90 -24.26 40.08
CA GLU A 203 24.57 -23.05 39.26
C GLU A 203 24.70 -23.31 37.75
N VAL A 204 25.71 -24.10 37.34
CA VAL A 204 25.94 -24.46 35.94
C VAL A 204 25.71 -25.97 35.78
N VAL A 205 24.48 -26.28 35.37
CA VAL A 205 24.03 -27.68 35.19
C VAL A 205 24.88 -28.44 34.17
N PHE A 206 25.25 -27.80 33.05
CA PHE A 206 26.02 -28.44 31.99
C PHE A 206 27.40 -28.93 32.45
N SER A 207 28.13 -28.11 33.18
CA SER A 207 29.44 -28.49 33.75
C SER A 207 29.34 -29.62 34.77
N PHE A 208 28.26 -29.62 35.56
CA PHE A 208 27.98 -30.71 36.51
C PHE A 208 27.70 -32.01 35.76
N THR A 209 26.87 -31.97 34.70
CA THR A 209 26.53 -33.15 33.89
C THR A 209 27.76 -33.81 33.30
N ILE A 210 28.65 -33.03 32.69
CA ILE A 210 29.91 -33.54 32.14
C ILE A 210 30.74 -34.25 33.23
N LYS A 211 30.92 -33.60 34.37
CA LYS A 211 31.70 -34.19 35.49
C LYS A 211 31.05 -35.46 36.05
N PHE A 212 29.72 -35.49 36.17
CA PHE A 212 28.98 -36.64 36.65
C PHE A 212 29.25 -37.88 35.78
N PHE A 213 29.07 -37.75 34.46
CA PHE A 213 29.30 -38.88 33.54
C PHE A 213 30.79 -39.23 33.34
N GLN A 214 31.71 -38.25 33.45
CA GLN A 214 33.14 -38.50 33.41
C GLN A 214 33.59 -39.33 34.63
N ASN A 215 33.06 -39.03 35.80
CA ASN A 215 33.40 -39.80 37.01
C ASN A 215 32.89 -41.23 36.93
N MET A 216 31.74 -41.48 36.33
CA MET A 216 31.24 -42.84 36.13
C MET A 216 32.14 -43.68 35.22
N LYS A 217 32.71 -43.06 34.17
CA LYS A 217 33.66 -43.78 33.28
C LYS A 217 34.89 -44.32 33.98
N ASN A 218 35.28 -43.74 35.12
CA ASN A 218 36.47 -44.16 35.90
C ASN A 218 36.14 -45.20 36.97
N THR A 219 34.86 -45.54 37.15
CA THR A 219 34.38 -46.45 38.17
C THR A 219 34.05 -47.85 37.60
N TYR A 220 33.97 -47.95 36.29
CA TYR A 220 33.81 -49.18 35.54
C TYR A 220 34.97 -49.35 34.54
#